data_151073899f30c962af81bc4837531746
#
_entry.id   151073899f30c962af81bc4837531746
#
_cell.length_a   1.000
_cell.length_b   1.000
_cell.length_c   1.000
_cell.angle_alpha   90.00
_cell.angle_beta   90.00
_cell.angle_gamma   90.00
#
_symmetry.space_group_name_H-M   'P 1'
#
loop_
_entity.id
_entity.type
_entity.pdbx_description
1 polymer ?
#
loop_
_entity_poly.entity_id
_entity_poly.type
_entity_poly.pdbx_seq_one_letter_code
_entity_poly.pdbx_strand_id
1 'polypeptide(L)'
;MNALRIIIRGVAFAALLFLFNYPIFADSFDIRALWVVRDHIVNPDKIDNILEFASKNNYNHLFVQIRGRGDAYYSSRLVPRSHLLLGTDFDPLKYIINKARRYNIAIHAWFNVYYLWSSLDLPSQQDHLLYKHTSWLDNNFPDPIDVENTMKAVKKDRKANGEGFYLAPTHPEVEAHLQMVITELVQNYKLDGFHFDYIRYHAKGWGLNQVGMKLFFNHTVSIPGLPSLEVKEKPTFNDYKMKAITNFIRKASTRIKAYQPYCIVSAAVKPNLNNAREHFGQEWDVWLTGRYIDWAVPMNYATDLNNFNNNIQIMKDNLPFQYMDRIIMGVAVYNQNPRSAGQKIYNTGKNDFGGVSIFSYTVFKQKPSYANKLVKYLK
;
A
#
# COMPACT_ATOMS: atom_id res chain seq x y z
N MET A 1 62.77 -24.82 24.48
CA MET A 1 61.69 -25.20 23.53
C MET A 1 60.26 -24.98 24.07
N ASN A 2 60.02 -24.95 25.36
CA ASN A 2 58.64 -24.82 25.90
C ASN A 2 58.09 -23.40 25.97
N ALA A 3 58.92 -22.36 26.12
CA ALA A 3 58.47 -20.96 26.16
C ALA A 3 57.98 -20.44 24.81
N LEU A 4 58.56 -20.86 23.71
CA LEU A 4 58.16 -20.42 22.35
C LEU A 4 56.80 -21.02 21.93
N ARG A 5 56.42 -22.22 22.43
CA ARG A 5 55.13 -22.85 22.15
C ARG A 5 53.96 -22.16 22.90
N ILE A 6 54.21 -21.59 24.06
CA ILE A 6 53.20 -20.88 24.87
C ILE A 6 52.91 -19.52 24.25
N ILE A 7 53.91 -18.82 23.73
CA ILE A 7 53.73 -17.49 23.05
C ILE A 7 52.93 -17.66 21.75
N ILE A 8 53.24 -18.72 20.94
CA ILE A 8 52.49 -18.97 19.67
C ILE A 8 51.04 -19.35 19.93
N ARG A 9 50.75 -20.09 21.01
CA ARG A 9 49.35 -20.41 21.38
C ARG A 9 48.59 -19.19 21.94
N GLY A 10 49.26 -18.30 22.69
CA GLY A 10 48.68 -17.08 23.21
C GLY A 10 48.32 -16.08 22.12
N VAL A 11 49.18 -15.91 21.12
CA VAL A 11 48.94 -15.01 19.99
C VAL A 11 47.83 -15.56 19.07
N ALA A 12 47.78 -16.87 18.84
CA ALA A 12 46.72 -17.51 18.04
C ALA A 12 45.34 -17.39 18.74
N PHE A 13 45.27 -17.49 20.07
CA PHE A 13 44.02 -17.32 20.82
C PHE A 13 43.56 -15.85 20.90
N ALA A 14 44.49 -14.91 21.03
CA ALA A 14 44.18 -13.45 20.96
C ALA A 14 43.75 -13.04 19.55
N ALA A 15 44.34 -13.58 18.49
CA ALA A 15 43.92 -13.31 17.10
C ALA A 15 42.53 -13.90 16.81
N LEU A 16 42.15 -15.04 17.40
CA LEU A 16 40.79 -15.59 17.24
C LEU A 16 39.72 -14.79 17.98
N LEU A 17 40.07 -14.14 19.13
CA LEU A 17 39.15 -13.28 19.86
C LEU A 17 38.92 -11.92 19.19
N PHE A 18 39.85 -11.45 18.33
CA PHE A 18 39.67 -10.22 17.55
C PHE A 18 38.82 -10.41 16.28
N LEU A 19 38.62 -11.65 15.83
CA LEU A 19 37.78 -11.95 14.65
C LEU A 19 36.27 -12.00 14.95
N PHE A 20 35.87 -11.98 16.23
CA PHE A 20 34.45 -12.07 16.62
C PHE A 20 33.80 -10.75 17.07
N ASN A 21 34.49 -9.62 16.94
CA ASN A 21 33.92 -8.29 17.25
C ASN A 21 33.64 -7.44 16.02
N TYR A 22 33.44 -8.05 14.85
CA TYR A 22 32.69 -7.34 13.81
C TYR A 22 31.21 -7.34 14.25
N PRO A 23 30.56 -6.17 14.40
CA PRO A 23 29.14 -6.16 14.54
C PRO A 23 28.59 -6.91 13.34
N ILE A 24 27.89 -8.01 13.57
CA ILE A 24 27.06 -8.65 12.56
C ILE A 24 26.05 -7.57 12.22
N PHE A 25 26.34 -6.79 11.16
CA PHE A 25 25.34 -5.93 10.56
C PHE A 25 24.21 -6.86 10.14
N ALA A 26 23.01 -6.62 10.65
CA ALA A 26 21.83 -7.28 10.17
C ALA A 26 21.88 -7.28 8.63
N ASP A 27 21.61 -8.43 8.00
CA ASP A 27 21.63 -8.56 6.55
C ASP A 27 20.93 -7.38 5.91
N SER A 28 21.57 -6.81 4.89
CA SER A 28 21.00 -5.65 4.19
C SER A 28 19.66 -6.05 3.61
N PHE A 29 18.63 -5.24 3.82
CA PHE A 29 17.34 -5.48 3.20
C PHE A 29 17.47 -5.53 1.66
N ASP A 30 16.94 -6.57 1.04
CA ASP A 30 16.85 -6.65 -0.41
C ASP A 30 15.95 -5.53 -0.95
N ILE A 31 14.84 -5.26 -0.27
CA ILE A 31 13.86 -4.24 -0.65
C ILE A 31 13.91 -3.07 0.33
N ARG A 32 14.27 -1.91 -0.20
CA ARG A 32 14.28 -0.61 0.51
C ARG A 32 13.40 0.36 -0.27
N ALA A 33 12.12 0.39 0.10
CA ALA A 33 11.12 1.17 -0.61
C ALA A 33 10.87 2.54 0.04
N LEU A 34 10.55 3.53 -0.78
CA LEU A 34 10.16 4.88 -0.35
C LEU A 34 8.84 5.27 -0.99
N TRP A 35 7.93 5.80 -0.18
CA TRP A 35 6.66 6.32 -0.65
C TRP A 35 6.78 7.76 -1.12
N VAL A 36 6.29 8.02 -2.33
CA VAL A 36 6.30 9.34 -2.99
C VAL A 36 4.87 9.77 -3.28
N VAL A 37 4.41 10.79 -2.57
CA VAL A 37 3.05 11.34 -2.74
C VAL A 37 2.97 12.17 -4.04
N ARG A 38 1.84 12.15 -4.69
CA ARG A 38 1.55 12.68 -6.03
C ARG A 38 1.96 14.14 -6.28
N ASP A 39 1.87 15.01 -5.30
CA ASP A 39 2.26 16.42 -5.42
C ASP A 39 3.77 16.64 -5.58
N HIS A 40 4.56 15.60 -5.34
CA HIS A 40 5.99 15.59 -5.58
C HIS A 40 6.40 15.17 -7.00
N ILE A 41 5.45 14.77 -7.87
CA ILE A 41 5.76 14.29 -9.22
C ILE A 41 5.18 15.19 -10.34
N VAL A 42 4.79 16.42 -10.04
CA VAL A 42 4.05 17.29 -10.95
C VAL A 42 4.91 18.01 -12.00
N ASN A 43 6.23 17.89 -11.92
CA ASN A 43 7.16 18.41 -12.95
C ASN A 43 8.49 17.62 -12.94
N PRO A 44 9.30 17.75 -14.02
CA PRO A 44 10.57 17.01 -14.18
C PRO A 44 11.54 17.23 -13.01
N ASP A 45 11.79 18.48 -12.60
CA ASP A 45 12.79 18.81 -11.58
C ASP A 45 12.48 18.14 -10.23
N LYS A 46 11.19 18.11 -9.85
CA LYS A 46 10.77 17.41 -8.64
C LYS A 46 11.07 15.92 -8.72
N ILE A 47 10.84 15.29 -9.88
CA ILE A 47 11.10 13.86 -10.08
C ILE A 47 12.60 13.58 -10.08
N ASP A 48 13.41 14.38 -10.75
CA ASP A 48 14.86 14.22 -10.77
C ASP A 48 15.44 14.32 -9.34
N ASN A 49 14.99 15.29 -8.54
CA ASN A 49 15.37 15.41 -7.12
C ASN A 49 14.97 14.19 -6.27
N ILE A 50 13.81 13.55 -6.55
CA ILE A 50 13.39 12.33 -5.85
C ILE A 50 14.33 11.18 -6.19
N LEU A 51 14.65 10.98 -7.46
CA LEU A 51 15.51 9.88 -7.92
C LEU A 51 16.94 10.02 -7.40
N GLU A 52 17.50 11.22 -7.42
CA GLU A 52 18.82 11.51 -6.82
C GLU A 52 18.79 11.24 -5.31
N PHE A 53 17.77 11.73 -4.61
CA PHE A 53 17.59 11.49 -3.18
C PHE A 53 17.51 9.99 -2.88
N ALA A 54 16.67 9.26 -3.60
CA ALA A 54 16.45 7.84 -3.39
C ALA A 54 17.75 7.04 -3.60
N SER A 55 18.46 7.29 -4.70
CA SER A 55 19.74 6.66 -5.00
C SER A 55 20.79 6.97 -3.91
N LYS A 56 20.94 8.23 -3.51
CA LYS A 56 21.89 8.66 -2.49
C LYS A 56 21.62 8.04 -1.10
N ASN A 57 20.37 7.71 -0.82
CA ASN A 57 19.94 7.17 0.48
C ASN A 57 19.62 5.67 0.45
N ASN A 58 20.14 4.92 -0.52
CA ASN A 58 20.02 3.46 -0.65
C ASN A 58 18.59 2.93 -0.86
N TYR A 59 17.66 3.73 -1.36
CA TYR A 59 16.36 3.23 -1.81
C TYR A 59 16.47 2.63 -3.19
N ASN A 60 15.93 1.44 -3.38
CA ASN A 60 15.89 0.74 -4.67
C ASN A 60 14.48 0.54 -5.24
N HIS A 61 13.43 0.88 -4.47
CA HIS A 61 12.04 0.86 -4.91
C HIS A 61 11.33 2.15 -4.53
N LEU A 62 10.48 2.68 -5.43
CA LEU A 62 9.59 3.81 -5.14
C LEU A 62 8.14 3.41 -5.34
N PHE A 63 7.30 3.60 -4.30
CA PHE A 63 5.84 3.60 -4.44
C PHE A 63 5.40 5.02 -4.83
N VAL A 64 5.09 5.23 -6.10
CA VAL A 64 4.78 6.54 -6.68
C VAL A 64 3.28 6.70 -6.83
N GLN A 65 2.67 7.63 -6.10
CA GLN A 65 1.23 7.81 -6.10
C GLN A 65 0.75 8.43 -7.42
N ILE A 66 0.20 7.59 -8.29
CA ILE A 66 -0.27 7.98 -9.62
C ILE A 66 -1.79 8.19 -9.69
N ARG A 67 -2.53 7.66 -8.71
CA ARG A 67 -3.96 7.89 -8.54
C ARG A 67 -4.24 8.10 -7.05
N GLY A 68 -4.61 9.31 -6.66
CA GLY A 68 -4.75 9.69 -5.25
C GLY A 68 -6.19 9.94 -4.81
N ARG A 69 -6.96 10.67 -5.60
CA ARG A 69 -8.31 11.13 -5.29
C ARG A 69 -9.27 10.91 -6.46
N GLY A 70 -9.18 9.77 -7.14
CA GLY A 70 -9.94 9.56 -8.37
C GLY A 70 -9.43 10.36 -9.55
N ASP A 71 -8.26 10.97 -9.42
CA ASP A 71 -7.55 11.77 -10.42
C ASP A 71 -6.26 11.09 -10.90
N ALA A 72 -5.83 11.35 -12.12
CA ALA A 72 -4.68 10.73 -12.75
C ALA A 72 -3.45 11.66 -12.79
N TYR A 73 -2.28 11.12 -12.38
CA TYR A 73 -0.95 11.69 -12.58
C TYR A 73 -0.19 10.95 -13.69
N TYR A 74 -0.94 10.60 -14.73
CA TYR A 74 -0.51 9.93 -15.95
C TYR A 74 -1.49 10.25 -17.07
N SER A 75 -1.18 9.90 -18.31
CA SER A 75 -2.11 10.10 -19.43
C SER A 75 -3.19 9.01 -19.41
N SER A 76 -4.44 9.39 -19.16
CA SER A 76 -5.59 8.48 -19.07
C SER A 76 -6.74 8.97 -19.94
N ARG A 77 -7.53 8.03 -20.48
CA ARG A 77 -8.82 8.27 -21.13
C ARG A 77 -10.01 7.98 -20.21
N LEU A 78 -9.76 7.32 -19.08
CA LEU A 78 -10.79 6.81 -18.17
C LEU A 78 -10.88 7.61 -16.87
N VAL A 79 -9.79 8.28 -16.49
CA VAL A 79 -9.66 8.98 -15.22
C VAL A 79 -9.33 10.45 -15.49
N PRO A 80 -10.04 11.41 -14.88
CA PRO A 80 -9.76 12.82 -15.08
C PRO A 80 -8.33 13.16 -14.66
N ARG A 81 -7.69 14.01 -15.47
CA ARG A 81 -6.34 14.49 -15.18
C ARG A 81 -6.33 15.33 -13.90
N SER A 82 -5.32 15.15 -13.05
CA SER A 82 -5.21 15.97 -11.84
C SER A 82 -5.15 17.46 -12.14
N HIS A 83 -5.83 18.27 -11.32
CA HIS A 83 -5.81 19.73 -11.43
C HIS A 83 -4.39 20.31 -11.35
N LEU A 84 -3.44 19.64 -10.68
CA LEU A 84 -2.04 20.06 -10.59
C LEU A 84 -1.26 19.91 -11.91
N LEU A 85 -1.84 19.24 -12.89
CA LEU A 85 -1.25 18.98 -14.21
C LEU A 85 -2.02 19.67 -15.35
N LEU A 86 -3.07 20.44 -15.04
CA LEU A 86 -3.82 21.18 -16.05
C LEU A 86 -2.92 22.22 -16.76
N GLY A 87 -3.15 22.39 -18.06
CA GLY A 87 -2.35 23.31 -18.89
C GLY A 87 -0.97 22.78 -19.29
N THR A 88 -0.67 21.51 -19.01
CA THR A 88 0.59 20.86 -19.44
C THR A 88 0.31 19.49 -20.06
N ASP A 89 1.15 19.08 -21.03
CA ASP A 89 1.15 17.72 -21.61
C ASP A 89 2.09 16.78 -20.87
N PHE A 90 2.66 17.22 -19.76
CA PHE A 90 3.61 16.45 -18.98
C PHE A 90 2.97 15.17 -18.40
N ASP A 91 3.57 14.02 -18.67
CA ASP A 91 3.19 12.72 -18.12
C ASP A 91 4.19 12.29 -17.04
N PRO A 92 3.85 12.51 -15.75
CA PRO A 92 4.73 12.16 -14.63
C PRO A 92 5.15 10.71 -14.59
N LEU A 93 4.21 9.78 -14.82
CA LEU A 93 4.48 8.35 -14.74
C LEU A 93 5.44 7.90 -15.84
N LYS A 94 5.21 8.34 -17.08
CA LYS A 94 6.11 8.06 -18.20
C LYS A 94 7.50 8.62 -17.94
N TYR A 95 7.59 9.83 -17.40
CA TYR A 95 8.87 10.48 -17.12
C TYR A 95 9.67 9.74 -16.05
N ILE A 96 9.05 9.44 -14.91
CA ILE A 96 9.75 8.80 -13.79
C ILE A 96 10.20 7.38 -14.14
N ILE A 97 9.39 6.58 -14.84
CA ILE A 97 9.77 5.24 -15.30
C ILE A 97 11.03 5.29 -16.18
N ASN A 98 11.09 6.24 -17.13
CA ASN A 98 12.23 6.35 -18.04
C ASN A 98 13.51 6.82 -17.32
N LYS A 99 13.38 7.76 -16.39
CA LYS A 99 14.53 8.31 -15.64
C LYS A 99 15.06 7.34 -14.59
N ALA A 100 14.19 6.64 -13.87
CA ALA A 100 14.56 5.73 -12.78
C ALA A 100 15.51 4.59 -13.20
N ARG A 101 15.47 4.18 -14.46
CA ARG A 101 16.38 3.16 -15.02
C ARG A 101 17.85 3.53 -14.87
N ARG A 102 18.20 4.82 -14.96
CA ARG A 102 19.58 5.30 -14.80
C ARG A 102 20.09 5.18 -13.37
N TYR A 103 19.18 5.08 -12.41
CA TYR A 103 19.46 4.96 -10.97
C TYR A 103 19.32 3.52 -10.47
N ASN A 104 18.90 2.58 -11.33
CA ASN A 104 18.55 1.21 -10.96
C ASN A 104 17.48 1.17 -9.85
N ILE A 105 16.46 2.01 -9.98
CA ILE A 105 15.33 2.14 -9.05
C ILE A 105 14.07 1.61 -9.72
N ALA A 106 13.40 0.68 -9.07
CA ALA A 106 12.13 0.10 -9.52
C ALA A 106 10.95 1.04 -9.17
N ILE A 107 10.06 1.27 -10.15
CA ILE A 107 8.90 2.14 -10.02
C ILE A 107 7.63 1.30 -9.86
N HIS A 108 6.97 1.44 -8.72
CA HIS A 108 5.67 0.86 -8.44
C HIS A 108 4.58 1.93 -8.58
N ALA A 109 3.61 1.69 -9.44
CA ALA A 109 2.45 2.56 -9.58
C ALA A 109 1.56 2.44 -8.33
N TRP A 110 1.63 3.42 -7.42
CA TRP A 110 0.78 3.47 -6.24
C TRP A 110 -0.60 3.99 -6.61
N PHE A 111 -1.58 3.10 -6.49
CA PHE A 111 -2.95 3.27 -6.93
C PHE A 111 -3.91 3.17 -5.72
N ASN A 112 -4.54 4.30 -5.34
CA ASN A 112 -5.62 4.28 -4.37
C ASN A 112 -6.86 3.66 -5.02
N VAL A 113 -7.31 2.49 -4.50
CA VAL A 113 -8.39 1.73 -5.13
C VAL A 113 -9.74 2.35 -4.85
N TYR A 114 -10.20 2.28 -3.61
CA TYR A 114 -11.56 2.71 -3.24
C TYR A 114 -11.62 4.13 -2.69
N TYR A 115 -10.51 4.71 -2.26
CA TYR A 115 -10.47 6.08 -1.77
C TYR A 115 -10.63 7.07 -2.92
N LEU A 116 -11.76 7.79 -2.92
CA LEU A 116 -12.14 8.62 -4.06
C LEU A 116 -11.85 10.10 -3.84
N TRP A 117 -12.20 10.66 -2.68
CA TRP A 117 -12.01 12.09 -2.45
C TRP A 117 -11.78 12.41 -0.98
N SER A 118 -10.77 13.22 -0.69
CA SER A 118 -10.34 13.58 0.67
C SER A 118 -10.15 15.08 0.90
N SER A 119 -10.30 15.91 -0.13
CA SER A 119 -10.22 17.36 0.06
C SER A 119 -11.46 17.89 0.78
N LEU A 120 -11.32 19.01 1.47
CA LEU A 120 -12.46 19.75 2.01
C LEU A 120 -13.20 20.54 0.92
N ASP A 121 -12.54 20.79 -0.21
CA ASP A 121 -13.16 21.39 -1.39
C ASP A 121 -13.50 20.31 -2.40
N LEU A 122 -14.62 20.49 -3.10
CA LEU A 122 -15.08 19.56 -4.12
C LEU A 122 -14.11 19.55 -5.32
N PRO A 123 -14.08 18.44 -6.10
CA PRO A 123 -13.28 18.39 -7.32
C PRO A 123 -13.65 19.53 -8.28
N SER A 124 -12.65 20.16 -8.88
CA SER A 124 -12.89 21.17 -9.93
C SER A 124 -13.30 20.54 -11.28
N GLN A 125 -12.93 19.27 -11.48
CA GLN A 125 -13.25 18.55 -12.71
C GLN A 125 -14.67 17.99 -12.65
N GLN A 126 -15.54 18.45 -13.56
CA GLN A 126 -16.94 18.02 -13.62
C GLN A 126 -17.12 16.57 -14.10
N ASP A 127 -16.11 15.99 -14.72
CA ASP A 127 -16.05 14.58 -15.12
C ASP A 127 -15.56 13.63 -14.02
N HIS A 128 -15.30 14.15 -12.81
CA HIS A 128 -14.90 13.33 -11.67
C HIS A 128 -16.01 12.36 -11.23
N LEU A 129 -15.64 11.13 -10.84
CA LEU A 129 -16.60 10.07 -10.44
C LEU A 129 -17.53 10.50 -9.31
N LEU A 130 -17.09 11.40 -8.43
CA LEU A 130 -17.89 11.94 -7.35
C LEU A 130 -19.17 12.64 -7.84
N TYR A 131 -19.15 13.21 -9.06
CA TYR A 131 -20.33 13.83 -9.67
C TYR A 131 -21.08 12.88 -10.58
N LYS A 132 -20.34 12.08 -11.37
CA LYS A 132 -20.94 11.23 -12.40
C LYS A 132 -21.62 9.97 -11.85
N HIS A 133 -21.12 9.43 -10.74
CA HIS A 133 -21.52 8.12 -10.23
C HIS A 133 -21.71 8.14 -8.72
N THR A 134 -22.66 8.92 -8.23
CA THR A 134 -22.96 9.00 -6.79
C THR A 134 -23.45 7.66 -6.21
N SER A 135 -24.15 6.84 -7.01
CA SER A 135 -24.59 5.49 -6.63
C SER A 135 -23.42 4.50 -6.40
N TRP A 136 -22.20 4.84 -6.88
CA TRP A 136 -21.01 4.02 -6.67
C TRP A 136 -20.34 4.25 -5.31
N LEU A 137 -20.79 5.27 -4.57
CA LEU A 137 -20.17 5.60 -3.29
C LEU A 137 -20.55 4.59 -2.22
N ASP A 138 -19.57 4.28 -1.38
CA ASP A 138 -19.79 3.44 -0.20
C ASP A 138 -20.46 4.26 0.90
N ASN A 139 -21.45 3.65 1.56
CA ASN A 139 -22.40 4.42 2.34
C ASN A 139 -22.27 4.27 3.85
N ASN A 140 -22.05 5.43 4.49
CA ASN A 140 -22.84 5.85 5.64
C ASN A 140 -23.66 7.12 5.30
N PHE A 141 -23.96 7.34 4.02
CA PHE A 141 -24.70 8.53 3.58
C PHE A 141 -26.07 8.13 3.05
N PRO A 142 -27.12 8.96 3.26
CA PRO A 142 -28.45 8.69 2.73
C PRO A 142 -28.45 8.63 1.20
N ASP A 143 -29.31 7.81 0.62
CA ASP A 143 -29.48 7.69 -0.81
C ASP A 143 -30.81 8.35 -1.24
N PRO A 144 -30.83 9.22 -2.25
CA PRO A 144 -29.69 9.62 -3.08
C PRO A 144 -28.69 10.51 -2.31
N ILE A 145 -27.38 10.33 -2.62
CA ILE A 145 -26.34 11.11 -1.96
C ILE A 145 -26.34 12.53 -2.50
N ASP A 146 -26.64 13.48 -1.63
CA ASP A 146 -26.37 14.90 -1.87
C ASP A 146 -24.90 15.20 -1.55
N VAL A 147 -24.07 15.26 -2.59
CA VAL A 147 -22.62 15.45 -2.48
C VAL A 147 -22.28 16.75 -1.76
N GLU A 148 -23.01 17.86 -2.04
CA GLU A 148 -22.74 19.16 -1.41
C GLU A 148 -23.04 19.14 0.09
N ASN A 149 -24.22 18.67 0.49
CA ASN A 149 -24.59 18.60 1.89
C ASN A 149 -23.77 17.58 2.65
N THR A 150 -23.45 16.45 2.04
CA THR A 150 -22.52 15.46 2.60
C THR A 150 -21.14 16.07 2.84
N MET A 151 -20.61 16.85 1.87
CA MET A 151 -19.33 17.52 2.05
C MET A 151 -19.38 18.60 3.13
N LYS A 152 -20.47 19.35 3.28
CA LYS A 152 -20.65 20.29 4.41
C LYS A 152 -20.60 19.57 5.75
N ALA A 153 -21.23 18.39 5.87
CA ALA A 153 -21.18 17.56 7.07
C ALA A 153 -19.75 17.04 7.34
N VAL A 154 -19.05 16.56 6.33
CA VAL A 154 -17.64 16.13 6.44
C VAL A 154 -16.71 17.30 6.85
N LYS A 155 -16.94 18.50 6.33
CA LYS A 155 -16.19 19.70 6.75
C LYS A 155 -16.42 20.04 8.22
N LYS A 156 -17.67 19.90 8.68
CA LYS A 156 -18.08 20.23 10.07
C LYS A 156 -17.51 19.23 11.08
N ASP A 157 -17.59 17.95 10.78
CA ASP A 157 -17.07 16.88 11.66
C ASP A 157 -16.45 15.73 10.87
N ARG A 158 -15.16 15.86 10.63
CA ARG A 158 -14.39 14.85 9.91
C ARG A 158 -14.24 13.53 10.68
N LYS A 159 -14.26 13.57 12.01
CA LYS A 159 -14.14 12.35 12.83
C LYS A 159 -15.40 11.51 12.73
N ALA A 160 -16.57 12.13 12.77
CA ALA A 160 -17.86 11.44 12.66
C ALA A 160 -18.13 10.95 11.23
N ASN A 161 -17.73 11.73 10.20
CA ASN A 161 -18.04 11.48 8.80
C ASN A 161 -16.88 10.83 7.99
N GLY A 162 -15.80 10.44 8.66
CA GLY A 162 -14.67 9.72 8.05
C GLY A 162 -13.67 10.60 7.30
N GLU A 163 -12.80 9.94 6.54
CA GLU A 163 -11.70 10.60 5.80
C GLU A 163 -12.16 11.27 4.49
N GLY A 164 -13.41 11.02 4.07
CA GLY A 164 -13.95 11.49 2.80
C GLY A 164 -14.80 10.42 2.11
N PHE A 165 -14.85 10.48 0.78
CA PHE A 165 -15.66 9.57 -0.04
C PHE A 165 -14.87 8.33 -0.46
N TYR A 166 -15.55 7.19 -0.46
CA TYR A 166 -15.03 5.90 -0.92
C TYR A 166 -15.95 5.32 -1.99
N LEU A 167 -15.40 4.61 -2.95
CA LEU A 167 -16.14 3.75 -3.87
C LEU A 167 -16.52 2.46 -3.15
N ALA A 168 -17.68 1.91 -3.48
CA ALA A 168 -18.20 0.68 -2.87
C ALA A 168 -17.57 -0.58 -3.48
N PRO A 169 -16.80 -1.37 -2.70
CA PRO A 169 -16.20 -2.61 -3.21
C PRO A 169 -17.22 -3.64 -3.71
N THR A 170 -18.46 -3.60 -3.19
CA THR A 170 -19.55 -4.51 -3.55
C THR A 170 -20.34 -4.07 -4.78
N HIS A 171 -20.05 -2.91 -5.36
CA HIS A 171 -20.75 -2.41 -6.55
C HIS A 171 -20.10 -2.94 -7.83
N PRO A 172 -20.80 -3.71 -8.71
CA PRO A 172 -20.18 -4.36 -9.86
C PRO A 172 -19.61 -3.39 -10.90
N GLU A 173 -20.24 -2.22 -11.09
CA GLU A 173 -19.72 -1.20 -12.01
C GLU A 173 -18.45 -0.55 -11.49
N VAL A 174 -18.28 -0.42 -10.17
CA VAL A 174 -17.04 0.04 -9.54
C VAL A 174 -15.91 -0.96 -9.84
N GLU A 175 -16.17 -2.25 -9.66
CA GLU A 175 -15.20 -3.29 -10.02
C GLU A 175 -14.82 -3.20 -11.50
N ALA A 176 -15.81 -3.14 -12.39
CA ALA A 176 -15.60 -3.06 -13.85
C ALA A 176 -14.77 -1.85 -14.24
N HIS A 177 -15.12 -0.66 -13.74
CA HIS A 177 -14.38 0.58 -14.00
C HIS A 177 -12.93 0.50 -13.54
N LEU A 178 -12.68 0.08 -12.29
CA LEU A 178 -11.33 0.00 -11.75
C LEU A 178 -10.49 -1.04 -12.52
N GLN A 179 -11.08 -2.16 -12.95
CA GLN A 179 -10.40 -3.16 -13.80
C GLN A 179 -10.03 -2.57 -15.18
N MET A 180 -10.87 -1.72 -15.78
CA MET A 180 -10.54 -1.02 -17.02
C MET A 180 -9.39 -0.05 -16.83
N VAL A 181 -9.39 0.74 -15.74
CA VAL A 181 -8.30 1.68 -15.42
C VAL A 181 -6.97 0.95 -15.20
N ILE A 182 -6.98 -0.18 -14.50
CA ILE A 182 -5.78 -1.03 -14.34
C ILE A 182 -5.29 -1.54 -15.68
N THR A 183 -6.21 -1.97 -16.56
CA THR A 183 -5.86 -2.43 -17.91
C THR A 183 -5.19 -1.33 -18.72
N GLU A 184 -5.76 -0.13 -18.72
CA GLU A 184 -5.18 1.03 -19.40
C GLU A 184 -3.75 1.31 -18.92
N LEU A 185 -3.51 1.26 -17.61
CA LEU A 185 -2.17 1.47 -17.04
C LEU A 185 -1.16 0.42 -17.51
N VAL A 186 -1.48 -0.88 -17.40
CA VAL A 186 -0.53 -1.94 -17.74
C VAL A 186 -0.33 -2.11 -19.25
N GLN A 187 -1.24 -1.61 -20.07
CA GLN A 187 -1.06 -1.56 -21.53
C GLN A 187 -0.16 -0.41 -21.97
N ASN A 188 -0.25 0.75 -21.29
CA ASN A 188 0.40 1.97 -21.74
C ASN A 188 1.76 2.24 -21.05
N TYR A 189 2.01 1.64 -19.87
CA TYR A 189 3.22 1.87 -19.07
C TYR A 189 3.90 0.56 -18.70
N LYS A 190 5.21 0.48 -18.90
CA LYS A 190 6.02 -0.66 -18.45
C LYS A 190 6.39 -0.44 -16.97
N LEU A 191 5.64 -1.07 -16.09
CA LEU A 191 5.77 -0.94 -14.64
C LEU A 191 6.68 -2.04 -14.06
N ASP A 192 7.53 -1.68 -13.09
CA ASP A 192 8.25 -2.66 -12.28
C ASP A 192 7.32 -3.26 -11.21
N GLY A 193 6.37 -2.47 -10.72
CA GLY A 193 5.34 -2.93 -9.78
C GLY A 193 4.03 -2.15 -9.86
N PHE A 194 2.97 -2.78 -9.39
CA PHE A 194 1.64 -2.20 -9.19
C PHE A 194 1.27 -2.30 -7.72
N HIS A 195 1.08 -1.16 -7.05
CA HIS A 195 0.86 -1.11 -5.61
C HIS A 195 -0.54 -0.62 -5.29
N PHE A 196 -1.36 -1.50 -4.72
CA PHE A 196 -2.71 -1.19 -4.28
C PHE A 196 -2.71 -0.58 -2.89
N ASP A 197 -3.26 0.64 -2.76
CA ASP A 197 -3.55 1.25 -1.47
C ASP A 197 -5.05 1.53 -1.35
N TYR A 198 -5.55 1.73 -0.15
CA TYR A 198 -6.97 1.86 0.12
C TYR A 198 -7.80 0.73 -0.51
N ILE A 199 -7.22 -0.47 -0.63
CA ILE A 199 -7.87 -1.73 -1.01
C ILE A 199 -8.60 -2.29 0.23
N ARG A 200 -9.57 -1.53 0.73
CA ARG A 200 -10.25 -1.77 1.99
C ARG A 200 -11.50 -0.91 2.14
N TYR A 201 -12.38 -1.30 3.05
CA TYR A 201 -13.39 -0.39 3.57
C TYR A 201 -12.75 0.69 4.45
N HIS A 202 -13.47 1.79 4.65
CA HIS A 202 -12.95 2.89 5.48
C HIS A 202 -12.77 2.44 6.95
N ALA A 203 -13.81 1.83 7.53
CA ALA A 203 -13.84 1.38 8.92
C ALA A 203 -14.94 0.33 9.14
N LYS A 204 -15.04 -0.20 10.37
CA LYS A 204 -16.15 -1.05 10.79
C LYS A 204 -17.49 -0.34 10.56
N GLY A 205 -18.47 -1.08 10.04
CA GLY A 205 -19.81 -0.55 9.74
C GLY A 205 -19.95 0.06 8.34
N TRP A 206 -18.86 0.19 7.56
CA TRP A 206 -18.92 0.59 6.15
C TRP A 206 -19.23 -0.60 5.24
N GLY A 207 -19.50 -0.33 3.98
CA GLY A 207 -19.88 -1.34 2.98
C GLY A 207 -21.40 -1.50 2.86
N LEU A 208 -22.17 -0.44 3.11
CA LEU A 208 -23.65 -0.44 3.07
C LEU A 208 -24.21 0.14 1.76
N ASN A 209 -23.46 0.08 0.67
CA ASN A 209 -23.95 0.48 -0.63
C ASN A 209 -25.20 -0.33 -1.01
N GLN A 210 -26.26 0.36 -1.42
CA GLN A 210 -27.58 -0.27 -1.67
C GLN A 210 -27.56 -1.33 -2.77
N VAL A 211 -26.78 -1.11 -3.84
CA VAL A 211 -26.64 -2.09 -4.94
C VAL A 211 -25.97 -3.35 -4.41
N GLY A 212 -24.88 -3.20 -3.66
CA GLY A 212 -24.18 -4.33 -3.03
C GLY A 212 -25.06 -5.12 -2.05
N MET A 213 -25.83 -4.41 -1.22
CA MET A 213 -26.78 -5.05 -0.30
C MET A 213 -27.88 -5.81 -1.06
N LYS A 214 -28.49 -5.21 -2.07
CA LYS A 214 -29.52 -5.89 -2.91
C LYS A 214 -28.97 -7.16 -3.54
N LEU A 215 -27.75 -7.13 -4.07
CA LEU A 215 -27.10 -8.31 -4.64
C LEU A 215 -26.90 -9.40 -3.59
N PHE A 216 -26.42 -9.06 -2.40
CA PHE A 216 -26.26 -10.03 -1.32
C PHE A 216 -27.59 -10.69 -0.95
N PHE A 217 -28.63 -9.90 -0.68
CA PHE A 217 -29.93 -10.43 -0.29
C PHE A 217 -30.60 -11.26 -1.40
N ASN A 218 -30.47 -10.86 -2.67
CA ASN A 218 -31.02 -11.62 -3.79
C ASN A 218 -30.33 -12.98 -3.98
N HIS A 219 -29.02 -13.07 -3.66
CA HIS A 219 -28.31 -14.37 -3.72
C HIS A 219 -28.59 -15.28 -2.51
N THR A 220 -29.10 -14.73 -1.42
CA THR A 220 -29.41 -15.50 -0.19
C THR A 220 -30.86 -15.94 -0.13
N VAL A 221 -31.75 -15.41 -0.99
CA VAL A 221 -33.16 -15.83 -1.07
C VAL A 221 -33.24 -17.14 -1.84
N SER A 222 -33.71 -18.21 -1.20
CA SER A 222 -34.01 -19.48 -1.83
C SER A 222 -35.09 -19.29 -2.89
N ILE A 223 -34.85 -19.76 -4.12
CA ILE A 223 -35.88 -19.79 -5.16
C ILE A 223 -36.91 -20.86 -4.75
N PRO A 224 -38.20 -20.53 -4.55
CA PRO A 224 -39.20 -21.52 -4.20
C PRO A 224 -39.26 -22.64 -5.26
N GLY A 225 -39.11 -23.90 -4.85
CA GLY A 225 -39.21 -25.06 -5.74
C GLY A 225 -37.89 -25.67 -6.21
N LEU A 226 -36.73 -25.07 -5.88
CA LEU A 226 -35.45 -25.77 -6.07
C LEU A 226 -35.01 -26.43 -4.75
N PRO A 227 -34.45 -27.67 -4.77
CA PRO A 227 -33.89 -28.28 -3.56
C PRO A 227 -32.83 -27.37 -3.01
N SER A 228 -32.95 -27.02 -1.72
CA SER A 228 -31.88 -26.32 -1.02
C SER A 228 -30.66 -27.24 -1.01
N LEU A 229 -29.63 -26.88 -1.77
CA LEU A 229 -28.29 -27.42 -1.50
C LEU A 229 -27.99 -27.06 -0.04
N GLU A 230 -27.77 -28.03 0.79
CA GLU A 230 -27.34 -27.84 2.18
C GLU A 230 -25.99 -27.11 2.17
N VAL A 231 -26.03 -25.80 2.11
CA VAL A 231 -24.86 -24.97 2.40
C VAL A 231 -24.72 -25.00 3.91
N LYS A 232 -23.70 -25.68 4.41
CA LYS A 232 -23.45 -25.91 5.83
C LYS A 232 -23.48 -24.64 6.70
N GLU A 233 -23.20 -23.48 6.11
CA GLU A 233 -23.38 -22.15 6.73
C GLU A 233 -23.68 -21.12 5.63
N LYS A 234 -24.72 -20.31 5.79
CA LYS A 234 -24.98 -19.19 4.90
C LYS A 234 -23.92 -18.12 5.15
N PRO A 235 -23.23 -17.58 4.10
CA PRO A 235 -22.24 -16.54 4.28
C PRO A 235 -22.88 -15.30 4.92
N THR A 236 -22.19 -14.70 5.88
CA THR A 236 -22.59 -13.42 6.47
C THR A 236 -22.40 -12.28 5.47
N PHE A 237 -23.04 -11.15 5.71
CA PHE A 237 -22.79 -9.95 4.89
C PHE A 237 -21.33 -9.47 5.01
N ASN A 238 -20.68 -9.69 6.15
CA ASN A 238 -19.24 -9.40 6.30
C ASN A 238 -18.38 -10.31 5.42
N ASP A 239 -18.70 -11.60 5.32
CA ASP A 239 -17.99 -12.51 4.40
C ASP A 239 -18.15 -12.07 2.94
N TYR A 240 -19.36 -11.64 2.57
CA TYR A 240 -19.62 -11.11 1.23
C TYR A 240 -18.79 -9.87 0.94
N LYS A 241 -18.70 -8.93 1.88
CA LYS A 241 -17.87 -7.73 1.78
C LYS A 241 -16.38 -8.07 1.64
N MET A 242 -15.84 -8.96 2.47
CA MET A 242 -14.44 -9.39 2.39
C MET A 242 -14.14 -10.06 1.05
N LYS A 243 -15.03 -10.96 0.61
CA LYS A 243 -14.93 -11.63 -0.69
C LYS A 243 -14.93 -10.66 -1.87
N ALA A 244 -15.68 -9.56 -1.81
CA ALA A 244 -15.68 -8.54 -2.84
C ALA A 244 -14.28 -7.96 -3.06
N ILE A 245 -13.58 -7.59 -1.98
CA ILE A 245 -12.20 -7.08 -2.05
C ILE A 245 -11.24 -8.17 -2.52
N THR A 246 -11.32 -9.37 -1.96
CA THR A 246 -10.45 -10.50 -2.33
C THR A 246 -10.61 -10.90 -3.80
N ASN A 247 -11.84 -10.92 -4.31
CA ASN A 247 -12.11 -11.19 -5.73
C ASN A 247 -11.57 -10.08 -6.63
N PHE A 248 -11.73 -8.82 -6.23
CA PHE A 248 -11.18 -7.69 -6.98
C PHE A 248 -9.67 -7.81 -7.14
N ILE A 249 -8.92 -8.04 -6.04
CA ILE A 249 -7.46 -8.10 -6.10
C ILE A 249 -6.98 -9.32 -6.90
N ARG A 250 -7.65 -10.47 -6.76
CA ARG A 250 -7.37 -11.66 -7.55
C ARG A 250 -7.52 -11.40 -9.05
N LYS A 251 -8.64 -10.79 -9.48
CA LYS A 251 -8.89 -10.44 -10.89
C LYS A 251 -7.89 -9.39 -11.39
N ALA A 252 -7.61 -8.36 -10.59
CA ALA A 252 -6.66 -7.29 -10.92
C ALA A 252 -5.24 -7.86 -11.10
N SER A 253 -4.78 -8.68 -10.17
CA SER A 253 -3.48 -9.35 -10.26
C SER A 253 -3.36 -10.24 -11.49
N THR A 254 -4.37 -11.10 -11.74
CA THR A 254 -4.41 -11.94 -12.95
C THR A 254 -4.29 -11.09 -14.22
N ARG A 255 -4.99 -9.96 -14.27
CA ARG A 255 -4.95 -9.04 -15.41
C ARG A 255 -3.58 -8.37 -15.56
N ILE A 256 -3.00 -7.86 -14.47
CA ILE A 256 -1.66 -7.25 -14.47
C ILE A 256 -0.64 -8.27 -14.98
N LYS A 257 -0.64 -9.48 -14.43
CA LYS A 257 0.32 -10.54 -14.81
C LYS A 257 0.13 -11.04 -16.26
N ALA A 258 -1.09 -10.98 -16.80
CA ALA A 258 -1.35 -11.32 -18.20
C ALA A 258 -0.66 -10.34 -19.17
N TYR A 259 -0.61 -9.05 -18.85
CA TYR A 259 0.08 -8.05 -19.67
C TYR A 259 1.56 -7.90 -19.32
N GLN A 260 1.90 -8.01 -18.05
CA GLN A 260 3.25 -7.79 -17.51
C GLN A 260 3.59 -8.87 -16.48
N PRO A 261 4.07 -10.06 -16.91
CA PRO A 261 4.30 -11.21 -16.01
C PRO A 261 5.25 -10.93 -14.85
N TYR A 262 6.21 -10.03 -15.06
CA TYR A 262 7.22 -9.68 -14.05
C TYR A 262 6.86 -8.46 -13.18
N CYS A 263 5.74 -7.78 -13.46
CA CYS A 263 5.28 -6.67 -12.63
C CYS A 263 4.92 -7.17 -11.23
N ILE A 264 5.58 -6.63 -10.21
CA ILE A 264 5.34 -7.00 -8.81
C ILE A 264 4.00 -6.42 -8.37
N VAL A 265 3.08 -7.26 -7.93
CA VAL A 265 1.79 -6.84 -7.39
C VAL A 265 1.88 -6.77 -5.87
N SER A 266 1.62 -5.61 -5.29
CA SER A 266 1.70 -5.40 -3.84
C SER A 266 0.50 -4.64 -3.30
N ALA A 267 0.25 -4.77 -2.00
CA ALA A 267 -0.87 -4.07 -1.34
C ALA A 267 -0.46 -3.47 0.00
N ALA A 268 -0.87 -2.21 0.23
CA ALA A 268 -0.84 -1.58 1.55
C ALA A 268 -1.92 -2.21 2.44
N VAL A 269 -1.51 -2.74 3.59
CA VAL A 269 -2.41 -3.50 4.46
C VAL A 269 -2.32 -3.04 5.92
N LYS A 270 -3.36 -3.30 6.69
CA LYS A 270 -3.33 -3.08 8.14
C LYS A 270 -2.43 -4.12 8.80
N PRO A 271 -1.55 -3.72 9.73
CA PRO A 271 -0.53 -4.63 10.29
C PRO A 271 -1.09 -5.72 11.19
N ASN A 272 -2.18 -5.46 11.89
CA ASN A 272 -2.87 -6.46 12.71
C ASN A 272 -3.89 -7.21 11.85
N LEU A 273 -3.68 -8.51 11.62
CA LEU A 273 -4.49 -9.35 10.74
C LEU A 273 -5.97 -9.44 11.15
N ASN A 274 -6.25 -9.58 12.45
CA ASN A 274 -7.62 -9.66 12.93
C ASN A 274 -8.36 -8.34 12.69
N ASN A 275 -7.72 -7.23 13.04
CA ASN A 275 -8.27 -5.90 12.79
C ASN A 275 -8.43 -5.62 11.28
N ALA A 276 -7.49 -6.08 10.45
CA ALA A 276 -7.55 -5.95 9.00
C ALA A 276 -8.81 -6.62 8.42
N ARG A 277 -9.15 -7.83 8.89
CA ARG A 277 -10.34 -8.56 8.47
C ARG A 277 -11.63 -7.93 8.98
N GLU A 278 -11.72 -7.76 10.30
CA GLU A 278 -12.98 -7.36 10.96
C GLU A 278 -13.41 -5.94 10.61
N HIS A 279 -12.46 -5.00 10.55
CA HIS A 279 -12.77 -3.58 10.41
C HIS A 279 -12.61 -3.06 9.00
N PHE A 280 -11.76 -3.72 8.18
CA PHE A 280 -11.37 -3.19 6.89
C PHE A 280 -11.63 -4.14 5.72
N GLY A 281 -12.03 -5.38 5.98
CA GLY A 281 -12.29 -6.40 4.97
C GLY A 281 -11.02 -6.87 4.23
N GLN A 282 -9.84 -6.71 4.83
CA GLN A 282 -8.57 -7.10 4.25
C GLN A 282 -8.16 -8.50 4.74
N GLU A 283 -8.32 -9.52 3.90
CA GLU A 283 -7.79 -10.88 4.11
C GLU A 283 -6.41 -11.01 3.46
N TRP A 284 -5.48 -10.14 3.82
CA TRP A 284 -4.22 -10.04 3.09
C TRP A 284 -3.29 -11.25 3.28
N ASP A 285 -3.47 -12.02 4.31
CA ASP A 285 -2.86 -13.35 4.48
C ASP A 285 -3.35 -14.33 3.40
N VAL A 286 -4.65 -14.33 3.10
CA VAL A 286 -5.24 -15.10 1.98
C VAL A 286 -4.69 -14.58 0.64
N TRP A 287 -4.57 -13.25 0.48
CA TRP A 287 -4.03 -12.68 -0.75
C TRP A 287 -2.57 -13.07 -1.00
N LEU A 288 -1.77 -13.10 0.06
CA LEU A 288 -0.36 -13.47 0.00
C LEU A 288 -0.18 -14.98 -0.23
N THR A 289 -0.86 -15.82 0.55
CA THR A 289 -0.78 -17.28 0.44
C THR A 289 -1.41 -17.81 -0.84
N GLY A 290 -2.48 -17.17 -1.32
CA GLY A 290 -3.13 -17.46 -2.60
C GLY A 290 -2.39 -16.89 -3.82
N ARG A 291 -1.26 -16.19 -3.62
CA ARG A 291 -0.45 -15.53 -4.67
C ARG A 291 -1.25 -14.51 -5.49
N TYR A 292 -2.25 -13.85 -4.86
CA TYR A 292 -2.94 -12.72 -5.46
C TYR A 292 -2.13 -11.43 -5.35
N ILE A 293 -1.19 -11.38 -4.39
CA ILE A 293 -0.15 -10.36 -4.29
C ILE A 293 1.22 -11.04 -4.14
N ASP A 294 2.25 -10.40 -4.67
CA ASP A 294 3.64 -10.81 -4.47
C ASP A 294 4.16 -10.30 -3.12
N TRP A 295 3.79 -9.06 -2.73
CA TRP A 295 4.18 -8.45 -1.46
C TRP A 295 2.99 -7.90 -0.68
N ALA A 296 2.94 -8.17 0.61
CA ALA A 296 2.15 -7.41 1.57
C ALA A 296 3.01 -6.28 2.15
N VAL A 297 2.44 -5.07 2.23
CA VAL A 297 3.12 -3.88 2.79
C VAL A 297 2.35 -3.40 4.02
N PRO A 298 2.56 -4.02 5.21
CA PRO A 298 1.85 -3.64 6.41
C PRO A 298 2.23 -2.22 6.84
N MET A 299 1.25 -1.32 6.93
CA MET A 299 1.43 0.05 7.41
C MET A 299 1.59 0.07 8.94
N ASN A 300 2.72 -0.47 9.44
CA ASN A 300 2.99 -0.55 10.87
C ASN A 300 3.51 0.80 11.42
N TYR A 301 2.62 1.78 11.44
CA TYR A 301 2.92 3.17 11.81
C TYR A 301 2.74 3.45 13.32
N ALA A 302 2.75 2.40 14.14
CA ALA A 302 2.74 2.56 15.59
C ALA A 302 3.92 3.43 16.05
N THR A 303 3.66 4.43 16.90
CA THR A 303 4.69 5.30 17.47
C THR A 303 5.46 4.58 18.59
N ASP A 304 4.77 3.78 19.36
CA ASP A 304 5.31 2.93 20.40
C ASP A 304 5.96 1.66 19.84
N LEU A 305 7.13 1.30 20.39
CA LEU A 305 7.91 0.15 19.93
C LEU A 305 7.27 -1.19 20.32
N ASN A 306 6.61 -1.26 21.47
CA ASN A 306 5.94 -2.50 21.91
C ASN A 306 4.77 -2.83 20.99
N ASN A 307 3.94 -1.85 20.63
CA ASN A 307 2.87 -2.02 19.66
C ASN A 307 3.40 -2.39 18.26
N PHE A 308 4.54 -1.81 17.86
CA PHE A 308 5.20 -2.17 16.61
C PHE A 308 5.62 -3.65 16.61
N ASN A 309 6.28 -4.09 17.67
CA ASN A 309 6.75 -5.48 17.82
C ASN A 309 5.57 -6.47 18.00
N ASN A 310 4.51 -6.07 18.69
CA ASN A 310 3.30 -6.88 18.83
C ASN A 310 2.65 -7.17 17.46
N ASN A 311 2.60 -6.17 16.57
CA ASN A 311 2.12 -6.38 15.21
C ASN A 311 3.03 -7.36 14.43
N ILE A 312 4.35 -7.30 14.61
CA ILE A 312 5.29 -8.28 14.03
C ILE A 312 4.96 -9.67 14.54
N GLN A 313 4.75 -9.82 15.84
CA GLN A 313 4.45 -11.13 16.44
C GLN A 313 3.13 -11.71 15.90
N ILE A 314 2.08 -10.89 15.80
CA ILE A 314 0.80 -11.29 15.21
C ILE A 314 0.97 -11.80 13.77
N MET A 315 1.81 -11.15 12.95
CA MET A 315 2.10 -11.63 11.60
C MET A 315 2.80 -13.00 11.62
N LYS A 316 3.80 -13.18 12.48
CA LYS A 316 4.54 -14.44 12.62
C LYS A 316 3.68 -15.60 13.13
N ASP A 317 2.73 -15.31 14.02
CA ASP A 317 1.83 -16.33 14.58
C ASP A 317 0.75 -16.77 13.58
N ASN A 318 0.42 -15.93 12.59
CA ASN A 318 -0.69 -16.17 11.67
C ASN A 318 -0.27 -16.48 10.22
N LEU A 319 1.02 -16.32 9.88
CA LEU A 319 1.53 -16.60 8.54
C LEU A 319 2.60 -17.67 8.56
N PRO A 320 2.59 -18.63 7.62
CA PRO A 320 3.68 -19.58 7.48
C PRO A 320 5.02 -18.87 7.20
N PHE A 321 6.10 -19.35 7.81
CA PHE A 321 7.43 -18.74 7.73
C PHE A 321 7.89 -18.45 6.29
N GLN A 322 7.57 -19.32 5.34
CA GLN A 322 7.91 -19.19 3.93
C GLN A 322 7.32 -17.94 3.21
N TYR A 323 6.48 -17.16 3.89
CA TYR A 323 5.92 -15.91 3.35
C TYR A 323 6.51 -14.66 4.00
N MET A 324 7.42 -14.80 4.98
CA MET A 324 8.00 -13.65 5.68
C MET A 324 8.83 -12.77 4.74
N ASP A 325 9.56 -13.37 3.80
CA ASP A 325 10.32 -12.68 2.75
C ASP A 325 9.47 -11.85 1.78
N ARG A 326 8.14 -12.03 1.80
CA ARG A 326 7.17 -11.26 1.00
C ARG A 326 6.50 -10.13 1.77
N ILE A 327 6.92 -9.91 3.01
CA ILE A 327 6.45 -8.79 3.82
C ILE A 327 7.45 -7.65 3.72
N ILE A 328 7.00 -6.50 3.20
CA ILE A 328 7.78 -5.26 3.13
C ILE A 328 7.26 -4.31 4.21
N MET A 329 7.91 -4.30 5.36
CA MET A 329 7.43 -3.63 6.57
C MET A 329 7.36 -2.10 6.41
N GLY A 330 6.17 -1.53 6.57
CA GLY A 330 5.96 -0.10 6.56
C GLY A 330 6.36 0.58 7.85
N VAL A 331 7.24 1.58 7.76
CA VAL A 331 7.67 2.42 8.88
C VAL A 331 7.37 3.89 8.58
N ALA A 332 6.59 4.55 9.45
CA ALA A 332 6.32 5.97 9.32
C ALA A 332 7.50 6.80 9.88
N VAL A 333 7.77 7.95 9.24
CA VAL A 333 8.77 8.92 9.70
C VAL A 333 8.19 10.29 10.06
N TYR A 334 6.89 10.50 9.78
CA TYR A 334 6.20 11.76 10.06
C TYR A 334 5.80 11.94 11.53
N ASN A 335 5.62 10.87 12.27
CA ASN A 335 5.06 10.84 13.62
C ASN A 335 6.08 10.45 14.71
N GLN A 336 7.36 10.37 14.38
CA GLN A 336 8.42 9.96 15.29
C GLN A 336 9.80 10.54 14.91
N ASN A 337 10.76 10.47 15.81
CA ASN A 337 12.12 10.90 15.56
C ASN A 337 12.95 9.83 14.81
N PRO A 338 14.13 10.20 14.24
CA PRO A 338 14.96 9.26 13.46
C PRO A 338 15.48 8.05 14.25
N ARG A 339 15.71 8.21 15.57
CA ARG A 339 16.18 7.10 16.42
C ARG A 339 15.08 6.05 16.58
N SER A 340 13.86 6.46 16.88
CA SER A 340 12.70 5.57 17.02
C SER A 340 12.38 4.87 15.72
N ALA A 341 12.40 5.58 14.58
CA ALA A 341 12.21 4.97 13.27
C ALA A 341 13.33 3.96 12.95
N GLY A 342 14.58 4.33 13.22
CA GLY A 342 15.74 3.43 13.03
C GLY A 342 15.67 2.17 13.87
N GLN A 343 15.20 2.26 15.12
CA GLN A 343 15.01 1.09 15.98
C GLN A 343 13.97 0.12 15.40
N LYS A 344 12.89 0.62 14.79
CA LYS A 344 11.86 -0.21 14.15
C LYS A 344 12.38 -0.86 12.87
N ILE A 345 13.16 -0.13 12.07
CA ILE A 345 13.84 -0.71 10.89
C ILE A 345 14.79 -1.83 11.32
N TYR A 346 15.59 -1.59 12.34
CA TYR A 346 16.49 -2.61 12.89
C TYR A 346 15.74 -3.85 13.40
N ASN A 347 14.62 -3.66 14.14
CA ASN A 347 13.79 -4.77 14.58
C ASN A 347 13.16 -5.53 13.40
N THR A 348 12.79 -4.82 12.32
CA THR A 348 12.30 -5.46 11.09
C THR A 348 13.35 -6.39 10.49
N GLY A 349 14.61 -5.95 10.38
CA GLY A 349 15.71 -6.77 9.84
C GLY A 349 16.04 -8.03 10.66
N LYS A 350 15.63 -8.08 11.94
CA LYS A 350 15.80 -9.27 12.78
C LYS A 350 14.71 -10.34 12.63
N ASN A 351 13.73 -10.12 11.75
CA ASN A 351 12.54 -10.97 11.66
C ASN A 351 12.33 -11.57 10.25
N ASP A 352 13.39 -11.72 9.46
CA ASP A 352 13.40 -12.38 8.13
C ASP A 352 12.37 -11.80 7.14
N PHE A 353 11.96 -10.54 7.30
CA PHE A 353 11.11 -9.85 6.34
C PHE A 353 11.90 -9.42 5.11
N GLY A 354 11.29 -9.52 3.93
CA GLY A 354 11.92 -9.21 2.64
C GLY A 354 12.37 -7.77 2.46
N GLY A 355 11.86 -6.85 3.29
CA GLY A 355 12.28 -5.46 3.17
C GLY A 355 11.56 -4.49 4.08
N VAL A 356 11.84 -3.22 3.83
CA VAL A 356 11.24 -2.09 4.55
C VAL A 356 10.74 -1.03 3.57
N SER A 357 9.64 -0.38 3.92
CA SER A 357 9.11 0.77 3.17
C SER A 357 8.91 1.96 4.08
N ILE A 358 9.42 3.12 3.67
CA ILE A 358 9.44 4.34 4.50
C ILE A 358 8.39 5.33 4.02
N PHE A 359 7.45 5.68 4.91
CA PHE A 359 6.41 6.67 4.63
C PHE A 359 6.74 8.00 5.31
N SER A 360 7.14 9.07 4.63
CA SER A 360 7.26 9.25 3.19
C SER A 360 8.36 10.26 2.83
N TYR A 361 8.69 10.40 1.56
CA TYR A 361 9.63 11.39 1.00
C TYR A 361 9.36 12.81 1.48
N THR A 362 8.10 13.18 1.69
CA THR A 362 7.67 14.51 2.17
C THR A 362 8.41 14.94 3.43
N VAL A 363 8.63 14.02 4.38
CA VAL A 363 9.34 14.34 5.63
C VAL A 363 10.82 14.65 5.37
N PHE A 364 11.46 13.92 4.49
CA PHE A 364 12.87 14.13 4.15
C PHE A 364 13.09 15.43 3.39
N LYS A 365 12.14 15.80 2.52
CA LYS A 365 12.16 17.10 1.84
C LYS A 365 12.05 18.27 2.84
N GLN A 366 11.19 18.14 3.85
CA GLN A 366 11.00 19.15 4.88
C GLN A 366 12.14 19.17 5.92
N LYS A 367 12.75 18.01 6.19
CA LYS A 367 13.79 17.82 7.21
C LYS A 367 14.94 16.94 6.66
N PRO A 368 15.83 17.48 5.81
CA PRO A 368 16.90 16.69 5.17
C PRO A 368 17.82 15.95 6.17
N SER A 369 18.08 16.54 7.33
CA SER A 369 18.89 15.90 8.37
C SER A 369 18.29 14.62 8.94
N TYR A 370 16.98 14.38 8.73
CA TYR A 370 16.32 13.14 9.13
C TYR A 370 16.84 11.96 8.31
N ALA A 371 16.95 12.12 6.98
CA ALA A 371 17.44 11.09 6.08
C ALA A 371 18.87 10.66 6.43
N ASN A 372 19.77 11.61 6.67
CA ASN A 372 21.16 11.32 7.04
C ASN A 372 21.27 10.46 8.31
N LYS A 373 20.36 10.64 9.26
CA LYS A 373 20.31 9.83 10.50
C LYS A 373 19.69 8.46 10.31
N LEU A 374 18.86 8.29 9.26
CA LEU A 374 18.12 7.04 9.00
C LEU A 374 18.89 6.10 8.07
N VAL A 375 19.67 6.62 7.12
CA VAL A 375 20.32 5.84 6.05
C VAL A 375 21.20 4.68 6.55
N LYS A 376 21.80 4.83 7.73
CA LYS A 376 22.62 3.78 8.35
C LYS A 376 21.84 2.51 8.72
N TYR A 377 20.50 2.61 8.86
CA TYR A 377 19.63 1.47 9.15
C TYR A 377 19.06 0.81 7.87
N LEU A 378 19.33 1.42 6.70
CA LEU A 378 18.90 0.92 5.39
C LEU A 378 20.05 0.24 4.61
N LYS A 379 21.15 -0.04 5.30
CA LYS A 379 22.31 -0.72 4.70
C LYS A 379 22.13 -2.21 4.72
#